data_856f0328f7418c377374a9631f8683b8
#
_entry.id   856f0328f7418c377374a9631f8683b8
#
_cell.length_a   1.000
_cell.length_b   1.000
_cell.length_c   1.000
_cell.angle_alpha   90.00
_cell.angle_beta   90.00
_cell.angle_gamma   90.00
#
_symmetry.space_group_name_H-M   'P 1'
#
loop_
_entity.id
_entity.type
_entity.pdbx_description
1 polymer ?
#
loop_
_entity_poly.entity_id
_entity_poly.type
_entity_poly.pdbx_seq_one_letter_code
_entity_poly.pdbx_strand_id
1 'polypeptide(L)'
;MNKQLKNIIDQYKNGQLKVHNKSFSTETILDEFIGLSSFTNVNFLDLNLTNVDFDSSFFNDCSFENCNFDTTLFREASFMNCNFKNCFLKNCNFIKAEFEEIKFDNCSFEKAERGSLSKAWFESCHFIETNFNGFDFGSLIATAVEDSNFSKFNKSIEFKGKFFLIDILQSETGLEGMLLEH
;
A
#
# COMPACT_ATOMS: atom_id res chain seq x y z
N MET A 1 -1.75 3.91 27.32
CA MET A 1 -1.83 3.86 25.86
C MET A 1 -3.21 4.30 25.43
N ASN A 2 -3.30 5.31 24.60
CA ASN A 2 -4.59 5.85 24.17
C ASN A 2 -5.04 5.06 22.93
N LYS A 3 -5.94 4.09 23.10
CA LYS A 3 -6.44 3.21 22.01
C LYS A 3 -7.56 3.90 21.22
N GLN A 4 -7.25 5.00 20.54
CA GLN A 4 -8.27 5.82 19.87
C GLN A 4 -8.89 5.13 18.66
N LEU A 5 -8.08 4.50 17.78
CA LEU A 5 -8.58 3.81 16.60
C LEU A 5 -9.36 2.56 17.00
N LYS A 6 -8.81 1.76 17.93
CA LYS A 6 -9.49 0.55 18.41
C LYS A 6 -10.86 0.87 19.02
N ASN A 7 -10.96 1.94 19.82
CA ASN A 7 -12.24 2.36 20.40
C ASN A 7 -13.27 2.75 19.32
N ILE A 8 -12.82 3.42 18.24
CA ILE A 8 -13.69 3.76 17.13
C ILE A 8 -14.16 2.50 16.41
N ILE A 9 -13.27 1.56 16.12
CA ILE A 9 -13.62 0.26 15.51
C ILE A 9 -14.66 -0.47 16.36
N ASP A 10 -14.46 -0.56 17.68
CA ASP A 10 -15.35 -1.26 18.59
C ASP A 10 -16.76 -0.64 18.65
N GLN A 11 -16.87 0.66 18.43
CA GLN A 11 -18.17 1.36 18.38
C GLN A 11 -18.94 1.11 17.08
N TYR A 12 -18.24 0.78 15.97
CA TYR A 12 -18.83 0.64 14.64
C TYR A 12 -18.95 -0.81 14.16
N LYS A 13 -19.13 -1.76 15.04
CA LYS A 13 -19.12 -3.22 14.76
C LYS A 13 -20.01 -3.71 13.62
N ASN A 14 -20.92 -2.89 13.07
CA ASN A 14 -21.88 -3.31 12.05
C ASN A 14 -22.07 -2.27 10.91
N GLY A 15 -21.17 -1.34 10.72
CA GLY A 15 -21.36 -0.28 9.73
C GLY A 15 -20.07 0.16 9.05
N GLN A 16 -20.24 0.92 7.98
CA GLN A 16 -19.12 1.59 7.32
C GLN A 16 -18.53 2.65 8.25
N LEU A 17 -17.30 2.43 8.65
CA LEU A 17 -16.57 3.40 9.46
C LEU A 17 -16.21 4.61 8.59
N LYS A 18 -16.53 5.82 9.07
CA LYS A 18 -16.14 7.08 8.44
C LYS A 18 -15.29 7.90 9.39
N VAL A 19 -14.03 8.08 9.06
CA VAL A 19 -13.06 8.79 9.88
C VAL A 19 -12.52 10.00 9.12
N HIS A 20 -12.59 11.17 9.72
CA HIS A 20 -12.12 12.41 9.11
C HIS A 20 -11.26 13.21 10.09
N ASN A 21 -10.17 13.81 9.57
CA ASN A 21 -9.34 14.76 10.33
C ASN A 21 -8.87 14.21 11.68
N LYS A 22 -8.31 13.02 11.69
CA LYS A 22 -7.81 12.32 12.88
C LYS A 22 -6.34 11.96 12.75
N SER A 23 -5.72 11.76 13.88
CA SER A 23 -4.39 11.16 13.98
C SER A 23 -4.44 10.03 14.99
N PHE A 24 -3.93 8.88 14.59
CA PHE A 24 -3.80 7.69 15.44
C PHE A 24 -2.34 7.34 15.58
N SER A 25 -1.91 6.97 16.76
CA SER A 25 -0.51 6.64 16.99
C SER A 25 -0.31 5.56 18.02
N THR A 26 0.71 4.73 17.78
CA THR A 26 1.24 3.76 18.74
C THR A 26 0.17 2.76 19.21
N GLU A 27 -0.63 2.27 18.26
CA GLU A 27 -1.67 1.26 18.53
C GLU A 27 -1.35 -0.06 17.83
N THR A 28 -1.82 -1.15 18.41
CA THR A 28 -1.84 -2.47 17.78
C THR A 28 -3.28 -2.90 17.56
N ILE A 29 -3.65 -3.07 16.31
CA ILE A 29 -4.94 -3.55 15.83
C ILE A 29 -4.66 -4.85 15.09
N LEU A 30 -5.21 -5.94 15.54
CA LEU A 30 -5.00 -7.27 14.98
C LEU A 30 -6.32 -7.93 14.70
N ASP A 31 -6.39 -8.68 13.60
CA ASP A 31 -7.52 -9.56 13.28
C ASP A 31 -8.87 -8.83 13.23
N GLU A 32 -8.89 -7.57 12.80
CA GLU A 32 -10.10 -6.75 12.74
C GLU A 32 -10.64 -6.65 11.31
N PHE A 33 -11.96 -6.64 11.19
CA PHE A 33 -12.67 -6.34 9.95
C PHE A 33 -13.09 -4.87 9.95
N ILE A 34 -12.50 -4.08 9.05
CA ILE A 34 -12.76 -2.64 8.90
C ILE A 34 -13.08 -2.33 7.43
N GLY A 35 -13.44 -3.33 6.66
CA GLY A 35 -13.76 -3.18 5.23
C GLY A 35 -14.92 -2.22 4.98
N LEU A 36 -15.04 -1.72 3.74
CA LEU A 36 -16.05 -0.75 3.32
C LEU A 36 -15.98 0.59 4.07
N SER A 37 -14.85 0.91 4.69
CA SER A 37 -14.64 2.11 5.49
C SER A 37 -14.06 3.25 4.67
N SER A 38 -14.21 4.47 5.16
CA SER A 38 -13.65 5.67 4.53
C SER A 38 -12.82 6.48 5.53
N PHE A 39 -11.60 6.77 5.13
CA PHE A 39 -10.64 7.58 5.89
C PHE A 39 -10.25 8.79 5.04
N THR A 40 -10.46 10.01 5.56
CA THR A 40 -10.12 11.25 4.86
C THR A 40 -9.32 12.17 5.76
N ASN A 41 -8.15 12.59 5.30
CA ASN A 41 -7.22 13.41 6.07
C ASN A 41 -6.89 12.77 7.43
N VAL A 42 -6.45 11.51 7.38
CA VAL A 42 -6.12 10.72 8.57
C VAL A 42 -4.64 10.38 8.58
N ASN A 43 -4.00 10.60 9.72
CA ASN A 43 -2.61 10.21 9.94
C ASN A 43 -2.55 8.96 10.80
N PHE A 44 -1.82 7.96 10.30
CA PHE A 44 -1.53 6.70 10.97
C PHE A 44 -0.02 6.66 11.27
N LEU A 45 0.37 6.69 12.53
CA LEU A 45 1.76 6.74 12.96
C LEU A 45 2.09 5.59 13.90
N ASP A 46 3.16 4.86 13.63
CA ASP A 46 3.65 3.76 14.48
C ASP A 46 2.56 2.73 14.80
N LEU A 47 1.71 2.37 13.82
CA LEU A 47 0.64 1.41 14.03
C LEU A 47 1.06 -0.01 13.59
N ASN A 48 0.66 -0.99 14.39
CA ASN A 48 0.64 -2.36 13.95
C ASN A 48 -0.78 -2.77 13.54
N LEU A 49 -0.98 -2.99 12.22
CA LEU A 49 -2.25 -3.31 11.58
C LEU A 49 -2.21 -4.70 10.94
N THR A 50 -1.52 -5.64 11.59
CA THR A 50 -1.34 -7.00 11.07
C THR A 50 -2.67 -7.74 10.96
N ASN A 51 -2.90 -8.40 9.82
CA ASN A 51 -4.09 -9.19 9.53
C ASN A 51 -5.41 -8.41 9.68
N VAL A 52 -5.39 -7.12 9.34
CA VAL A 52 -6.60 -6.29 9.33
C VAL A 52 -7.23 -6.34 7.94
N ASP A 53 -8.54 -6.43 7.88
CA ASP A 53 -9.28 -6.40 6.63
C ASP A 53 -9.81 -4.99 6.34
N PHE A 54 -9.22 -4.35 5.32
CA PHE A 54 -9.64 -3.06 4.76
C PHE A 54 -10.24 -3.20 3.34
N ASP A 55 -10.74 -4.36 2.99
CA ASP A 55 -11.29 -4.59 1.66
C ASP A 55 -12.34 -3.55 1.29
N SER A 56 -12.29 -3.08 0.03
CA SER A 56 -13.19 -2.06 -0.51
C SER A 56 -13.23 -0.75 0.31
N SER A 57 -12.19 -0.46 1.06
CA SER A 57 -12.07 0.79 1.83
C SER A 57 -11.48 1.90 0.98
N PHE A 58 -11.77 3.14 1.37
CA PHE A 58 -11.32 4.33 0.70
C PHE A 58 -10.43 5.19 1.61
N PHE A 59 -9.26 5.55 1.12
CA PHE A 59 -8.28 6.39 1.81
C PHE A 59 -7.99 7.62 0.94
N ASN A 60 -8.29 8.81 1.42
CA ASN A 60 -8.01 10.06 0.72
C ASN A 60 -7.22 11.02 1.62
N ASP A 61 -6.16 11.62 1.08
CA ASP A 61 -5.30 12.55 1.81
C ASP A 61 -4.74 11.94 3.12
N CYS A 62 -4.46 10.65 3.12
CA CYS A 62 -3.98 9.94 4.31
C CYS A 62 -2.45 9.79 4.33
N SER A 63 -1.89 9.75 5.53
CA SER A 63 -0.48 9.42 5.71
C SER A 63 -0.32 8.20 6.62
N PHE A 64 0.61 7.34 6.23
CA PHE A 64 1.02 6.15 6.97
C PHE A 64 2.53 6.24 7.21
N GLU A 65 2.95 6.35 8.45
CA GLU A 65 4.37 6.41 8.81
C GLU A 65 4.71 5.34 9.84
N ASN A 66 5.77 4.57 9.57
CA ASN A 66 6.24 3.46 10.40
C ASN A 66 5.14 2.42 10.70
N CYS A 67 4.23 2.18 9.76
CA CYS A 67 3.14 1.24 9.97
C CYS A 67 3.50 -0.17 9.49
N ASN A 68 3.04 -1.18 10.23
CA ASN A 68 3.15 -2.57 9.85
C ASN A 68 1.78 -3.09 9.39
N PHE A 69 1.71 -3.53 8.12
CA PHE A 69 0.52 -4.08 7.48
C PHE A 69 0.68 -5.57 7.13
N ASP A 70 1.58 -6.30 7.78
CA ASP A 70 1.80 -7.70 7.43
C ASP A 70 0.46 -8.47 7.34
N THR A 71 0.26 -9.20 6.24
CA THR A 71 -0.97 -9.98 5.96
C THR A 71 -2.28 -9.18 5.89
N THR A 72 -2.23 -7.87 5.79
CA THR A 72 -3.42 -7.01 5.70
C THR A 72 -4.09 -7.12 4.33
N LEU A 73 -5.42 -7.10 4.32
CA LEU A 73 -6.23 -7.17 3.11
C LEU A 73 -6.66 -5.77 2.67
N PHE A 74 -6.42 -5.46 1.38
CA PHE A 74 -6.78 -4.22 0.73
C PHE A 74 -7.41 -4.49 -0.65
N ARG A 75 -8.12 -5.61 -0.81
CA ARG A 75 -8.75 -5.95 -2.09
C ARG A 75 -9.78 -4.89 -2.47
N GLU A 76 -9.71 -4.42 -3.71
CA GLU A 76 -10.62 -3.38 -4.21
C GLU A 76 -10.61 -2.09 -3.38
N ALA A 77 -9.57 -1.87 -2.57
CA ALA A 77 -9.40 -0.62 -1.85
C ALA A 77 -8.89 0.48 -2.78
N SER A 78 -9.26 1.72 -2.50
CA SER A 78 -8.80 2.88 -3.26
C SER A 78 -8.01 3.82 -2.35
N PHE A 79 -6.85 4.23 -2.84
CA PHE A 79 -5.97 5.19 -2.20
C PHE A 79 -5.79 6.39 -3.13
N MET A 80 -6.05 7.60 -2.66
CA MET A 80 -5.89 8.84 -3.40
C MET A 80 -5.07 9.84 -2.58
N ASN A 81 -4.04 10.41 -3.19
CA ASN A 81 -3.17 11.42 -2.57
C ASN A 81 -2.63 10.98 -1.20
N CYS A 82 -2.18 9.73 -1.09
CA CYS A 82 -1.69 9.17 0.16
C CYS A 82 -0.16 9.01 0.16
N ASN A 83 0.42 9.04 1.38
CA ASN A 83 1.83 8.82 1.58
C ASN A 83 2.07 7.63 2.50
N PHE A 84 2.93 6.71 2.05
CA PHE A 84 3.45 5.61 2.85
C PHE A 84 4.94 5.85 3.08
N LYS A 85 5.36 5.93 4.33
CA LYS A 85 6.77 6.14 4.69
C LYS A 85 7.21 5.12 5.72
N ASN A 86 8.32 4.44 5.46
CA ASN A 86 8.86 3.40 6.32
C ASN A 86 7.84 2.30 6.65
N CYS A 87 6.96 1.94 5.71
CA CYS A 87 5.89 0.97 5.94
C CYS A 87 6.28 -0.43 5.50
N PHE A 88 5.83 -1.43 6.27
CA PHE A 88 5.95 -2.84 5.93
C PHE A 88 4.63 -3.34 5.36
N LEU A 89 4.63 -3.65 4.04
CA LEU A 89 3.48 -4.10 3.25
C LEU A 89 3.65 -5.57 2.85
N LYS A 90 4.32 -6.32 3.71
CA LYS A 90 4.64 -7.72 3.48
C LYS A 90 3.37 -8.58 3.49
N ASN A 91 3.26 -9.50 2.55
CA ASN A 91 2.11 -10.41 2.40
C ASN A 91 0.75 -9.69 2.28
N CYS A 92 0.71 -8.39 2.02
CA CYS A 92 -0.55 -7.68 1.79
C CYS A 92 -1.25 -8.17 0.52
N ASN A 93 -2.56 -8.12 0.53
CA ASN A 93 -3.38 -8.45 -0.62
C ASN A 93 -4.03 -7.18 -1.21
N PHE A 94 -3.55 -6.76 -2.38
CA PHE A 94 -4.02 -5.57 -3.10
C PHE A 94 -4.72 -5.92 -4.41
N ILE A 95 -5.36 -7.10 -4.52
CA ILE A 95 -6.07 -7.48 -5.74
C ILE A 95 -7.09 -6.39 -6.10
N LYS A 96 -6.98 -5.85 -7.32
CA LYS A 96 -7.81 -4.78 -7.86
C LYS A 96 -7.78 -3.48 -7.05
N ALA A 97 -6.78 -3.26 -6.20
CA ALA A 97 -6.63 -1.99 -5.52
C ALA A 97 -6.20 -0.89 -6.50
N GLU A 98 -6.62 0.34 -6.22
CA GLU A 98 -6.32 1.53 -7.00
C GLU A 98 -5.46 2.49 -6.18
N PHE A 99 -4.38 2.97 -6.79
CA PHE A 99 -3.43 3.90 -6.17
C PHE A 99 -3.24 5.10 -7.10
N GLU A 100 -3.73 6.26 -6.71
CA GLU A 100 -3.63 7.51 -7.45
C GLU A 100 -2.87 8.55 -6.62
N GLU A 101 -1.83 9.15 -7.22
CA GLU A 101 -0.97 10.15 -6.59
C GLU A 101 -0.34 9.66 -5.26
N ILE A 102 0.18 8.44 -5.26
CA ILE A 102 0.74 7.82 -4.05
C ILE A 102 2.27 7.92 -4.02
N LYS A 103 2.79 8.25 -2.85
CA LYS A 103 4.22 8.15 -2.57
C LYS A 103 4.50 6.98 -1.63
N PHE A 104 5.34 6.04 -2.08
CA PHE A 104 5.95 5.00 -1.26
C PHE A 104 7.42 5.37 -1.02
N ASP A 105 7.80 5.69 0.20
CA ASP A 105 9.13 6.13 0.59
C ASP A 105 9.70 5.17 1.64
N ASN A 106 10.79 4.49 1.29
CA ASN A 106 11.42 3.48 2.13
C ASN A 106 10.43 2.40 2.61
N CYS A 107 9.60 1.90 1.70
CA CYS A 107 8.60 0.87 2.00
C CYS A 107 9.08 -0.52 1.56
N SER A 108 8.47 -1.57 2.12
CA SER A 108 8.78 -2.94 1.77
C SER A 108 7.52 -3.72 1.37
N PHE A 109 7.51 -4.23 0.14
CA PHE A 109 6.50 -5.15 -0.40
C PHE A 109 6.98 -6.61 -0.39
N GLU A 110 7.92 -6.95 0.47
CA GLU A 110 8.54 -8.27 0.50
C GLU A 110 7.53 -9.41 0.63
N LYS A 111 7.86 -10.52 -0.02
CA LYS A 111 7.12 -11.78 0.08
C LYS A 111 5.63 -11.68 -0.25
N ALA A 112 5.28 -10.79 -1.18
CA ALA A 112 3.91 -10.76 -1.69
C ALA A 112 3.51 -12.14 -2.22
N GLU A 113 2.34 -12.63 -1.80
CA GLU A 113 1.80 -13.90 -2.27
C GLU A 113 1.39 -13.81 -3.73
N ARG A 114 1.36 -14.96 -4.40
CA ARG A 114 0.96 -15.05 -5.79
C ARG A 114 -0.40 -14.39 -6.03
N GLY A 115 -0.43 -13.45 -6.96
CA GLY A 115 -1.63 -12.73 -7.34
C GLY A 115 -2.02 -11.58 -6.40
N SER A 116 -1.24 -11.29 -5.37
CA SER A 116 -1.59 -10.26 -4.37
C SER A 116 -1.68 -8.82 -4.92
N LEU A 117 -1.07 -8.54 -6.09
CA LEU A 117 -1.23 -7.29 -6.84
C LEU A 117 -2.01 -7.48 -8.14
N SER A 118 -2.66 -8.62 -8.34
CA SER A 118 -3.39 -8.90 -9.58
C SER A 118 -4.44 -7.83 -9.86
N LYS A 119 -4.38 -7.24 -11.05
CA LYS A 119 -5.26 -6.15 -11.51
C LYS A 119 -5.20 -4.87 -10.68
N ALA A 120 -4.18 -4.70 -9.84
CA ALA A 120 -3.95 -3.43 -9.19
C ALA A 120 -3.53 -2.36 -10.21
N TRP A 121 -3.84 -1.12 -9.92
CA TRP A 121 -3.50 0.03 -10.75
C TRP A 121 -2.76 1.07 -9.94
N PHE A 122 -1.63 1.53 -10.47
CA PHE A 122 -0.83 2.61 -9.89
C PHE A 122 -0.75 3.76 -10.90
N GLU A 123 -1.36 4.89 -10.59
CA GLU A 123 -1.32 6.11 -11.40
C GLU A 123 -0.61 7.23 -10.66
N SER A 124 0.33 7.89 -11.32
CA SER A 124 1.11 9.00 -10.76
C SER A 124 1.80 8.64 -9.43
N CYS A 125 2.25 7.39 -9.30
CA CYS A 125 2.87 6.87 -8.09
C CYS A 125 4.39 7.00 -8.10
N HIS A 126 4.96 7.28 -6.92
CA HIS A 126 6.39 7.41 -6.71
C HIS A 126 6.89 6.34 -5.73
N PHE A 127 7.74 5.44 -6.21
CA PHE A 127 8.38 4.42 -5.39
C PHE A 127 9.84 4.83 -5.13
N ILE A 128 10.14 5.31 -3.94
CA ILE A 128 11.45 5.82 -3.54
C ILE A 128 12.06 4.84 -2.53
N GLU A 129 13.24 4.29 -2.85
CA GLU A 129 13.94 3.33 -1.99
C GLU A 129 13.06 2.18 -1.50
N THR A 130 12.04 1.83 -2.31
CA THR A 130 11.08 0.79 -1.96
C THR A 130 11.62 -0.59 -2.32
N ASN A 131 11.45 -1.55 -1.41
CA ASN A 131 12.00 -2.88 -1.51
C ASN A 131 10.95 -3.90 -1.96
N PHE A 132 11.28 -4.68 -2.99
CA PHE A 132 10.48 -5.78 -3.54
C PHE A 132 11.18 -7.14 -3.42
N ASN A 133 12.11 -7.32 -2.48
CA ASN A 133 12.85 -8.56 -2.31
C ASN A 133 11.93 -9.74 -1.97
N GLY A 134 12.13 -10.86 -2.67
CA GLY A 134 11.28 -12.04 -2.51
C GLY A 134 9.85 -11.85 -3.00
N PHE A 135 9.61 -10.80 -3.80
CA PHE A 135 8.32 -10.54 -4.43
C PHE A 135 7.98 -11.67 -5.43
N ASP A 136 6.76 -12.17 -5.35
CA ASP A 136 6.28 -13.15 -6.33
C ASP A 136 5.79 -12.44 -7.58
N PHE A 137 6.52 -12.58 -8.69
CA PHE A 137 6.12 -12.04 -10.00
C PHE A 137 4.72 -12.51 -10.45
N GLY A 138 4.24 -13.65 -9.94
CA GLY A 138 2.86 -14.08 -10.16
C GLY A 138 1.82 -13.14 -9.56
N SER A 139 2.18 -12.29 -8.60
CA SER A 139 1.31 -11.25 -8.06
C SER A 139 1.07 -10.09 -9.02
N LEU A 140 1.88 -9.96 -10.07
CA LEU A 140 1.79 -8.87 -11.04
C LEU A 140 0.82 -9.13 -12.20
N ILE A 141 -0.03 -10.14 -12.12
CA ILE A 141 -0.97 -10.47 -13.18
C ILE A 141 -1.89 -9.29 -13.45
N ALA A 142 -1.80 -8.72 -14.67
CA ALA A 142 -2.55 -7.55 -15.12
C ALA A 142 -2.41 -6.31 -14.18
N THR A 143 -1.34 -6.23 -13.41
CA THR A 143 -0.98 -5.03 -12.63
C THR A 143 -0.44 -3.97 -13.58
N ALA A 144 -0.93 -2.75 -13.49
CA ALA A 144 -0.52 -1.65 -14.36
C ALA A 144 0.03 -0.46 -13.57
N VAL A 145 0.97 0.24 -14.17
CA VAL A 145 1.50 1.54 -13.70
C VAL A 145 1.31 2.58 -14.79
N GLU A 146 0.93 3.77 -14.42
CA GLU A 146 0.76 4.90 -15.33
C GLU A 146 1.40 6.15 -14.75
N ASP A 147 2.13 6.90 -15.58
CA ASP A 147 2.84 8.15 -15.21
C ASP A 147 3.59 8.07 -13.87
N SER A 148 4.18 6.92 -13.58
CA SER A 148 4.81 6.61 -12.29
C SER A 148 6.33 6.58 -12.40
N ASN A 149 7.03 6.71 -11.27
CA ASN A 149 8.47 6.54 -11.22
C ASN A 149 8.93 5.60 -10.10
N PHE A 150 10.07 4.98 -10.35
CA PHE A 150 10.79 4.14 -9.39
C PHE A 150 12.18 4.71 -9.18
N SER A 151 12.58 4.95 -7.96
CA SER A 151 13.93 5.43 -7.64
C SER A 151 14.56 4.64 -6.50
N LYS A 152 15.85 4.29 -6.68
CA LYS A 152 16.66 3.62 -5.67
C LYS A 152 18.11 4.09 -5.80
N PHE A 153 18.77 4.48 -4.71
CA PHE A 153 20.18 4.83 -4.66
C PHE A 153 20.65 5.79 -5.78
N ASN A 154 20.02 6.92 -5.92
CA ASN A 154 20.33 7.94 -6.96
C ASN A 154 20.05 7.51 -8.42
N LYS A 155 19.41 6.37 -8.63
CA LYS A 155 18.85 5.99 -9.93
C LYS A 155 17.35 6.25 -9.92
N SER A 156 16.82 6.74 -11.01
CA SER A 156 15.39 6.94 -11.19
C SER A 156 14.99 6.49 -12.58
N ILE A 157 13.89 5.77 -12.67
CA ILE A 157 13.24 5.41 -13.93
C ILE A 157 11.85 6.02 -13.90
N GLU A 158 11.56 6.86 -14.89
CA GLU A 158 10.27 7.51 -15.06
C GLU A 158 9.52 6.84 -16.21
N PHE A 159 8.28 6.48 -15.97
CA PHE A 159 7.38 5.93 -16.96
C PHE A 159 6.32 6.97 -17.32
N LYS A 160 6.20 7.28 -18.61
CA LYS A 160 5.14 8.13 -19.16
C LYS A 160 4.19 7.27 -19.97
N GLY A 161 2.92 7.31 -19.63
CA GLY A 161 1.91 6.45 -20.19
C GLY A 161 1.73 5.15 -19.39
N LYS A 162 0.85 4.29 -19.88
CA LYS A 162 0.43 3.07 -19.20
C LYS A 162 1.30 1.87 -19.57
N PHE A 163 1.80 1.18 -18.56
CA PHE A 163 2.61 -0.04 -18.71
C PHE A 163 2.09 -1.13 -17.79
N PHE A 164 2.25 -2.40 -18.19
CA PHE A 164 2.10 -3.51 -17.27
C PHE A 164 3.38 -3.70 -16.48
N LEU A 165 3.28 -3.77 -15.16
CA LEU A 165 4.44 -3.79 -14.27
C LEU A 165 5.34 -5.01 -14.52
N ILE A 166 4.77 -6.16 -14.90
CA ILE A 166 5.55 -7.35 -15.24
C ILE A 166 6.45 -7.13 -16.47
N ASP A 167 5.95 -6.39 -17.47
CA ASP A 167 6.73 -6.10 -18.69
C ASP A 167 7.92 -5.18 -18.37
N ILE A 168 7.73 -4.25 -17.44
CA ILE A 168 8.78 -3.36 -16.97
C ILE A 168 9.87 -4.16 -16.24
N LEU A 169 9.49 -5.02 -15.32
CA LEU A 169 10.42 -5.81 -14.52
C LEU A 169 11.18 -6.85 -15.34
N GLN A 170 10.59 -7.35 -16.42
CA GLN A 170 11.24 -8.29 -17.34
C GLN A 170 12.05 -7.61 -18.44
N SER A 171 11.96 -6.30 -18.57
CA SER A 171 12.70 -5.57 -19.59
C SER A 171 14.19 -5.51 -19.26
N GLU A 172 15.04 -5.53 -20.32
CA GLU A 172 16.51 -5.39 -20.20
C GLU A 172 16.95 -3.98 -19.73
N THR A 173 16.02 -3.12 -19.33
CA THR A 173 16.32 -1.73 -18.95
C THR A 173 17.03 -1.59 -17.59
N GLY A 174 17.30 -2.69 -16.89
CA GLY A 174 17.94 -2.69 -15.59
C GLY A 174 16.99 -2.36 -14.41
N LEU A 175 15.69 -2.22 -14.66
CA LEU A 175 14.71 -2.01 -13.60
C LEU A 175 14.64 -3.22 -12.68
N GLU A 176 14.78 -4.43 -13.24
CA GLU A 176 14.81 -5.68 -12.45
C GLU A 176 15.94 -5.62 -11.40
N GLY A 177 17.16 -5.31 -11.81
CA GLY A 177 18.27 -5.09 -10.89
C GLY A 177 18.00 -3.96 -9.89
N MET A 178 17.31 -2.91 -10.32
CA MET A 178 16.99 -1.78 -9.46
C MET A 178 15.96 -2.11 -8.36
N LEU A 179 15.00 -2.98 -8.64
CA LEU A 179 13.95 -3.37 -7.69
C LEU A 179 14.29 -4.62 -6.86
N LEU A 180 15.15 -5.50 -7.40
CA LEU A 180 15.48 -6.80 -6.81
C LEU A 180 16.87 -6.86 -6.15
N GLU A 181 17.75 -5.90 -6.41
CA GLU A 181 19.06 -5.85 -5.75
C GLU A 181 18.92 -5.35 -4.29
N HIS A 182 19.62 -6.00 -3.42
CA HIS A 182 19.70 -5.90 -1.95
C HIS A 182 19.99 -4.54 -1.38
#